data_147729c11018a5c411bed60a0844cd52
#
_entry.id   147729c11018a5c411bed60a0844cd52
#
_cell.length_a   1.000
_cell.length_b   1.000
_cell.length_c   1.000
_cell.angle_alpha   90.00
_cell.angle_beta   90.00
_cell.angle_gamma   90.00
#
_symmetry.space_group_name_H-M   'P 1'
#
loop_
_entity.id
_entity.type
_entity.pdbx_description
1 polymer ?
#
loop_
_entity_poly.entity_id
_entity_poly.type
_entity_poly.pdbx_seq_one_letter_code
_entity_poly.pdbx_strand_id
1 'polypeptide(L)'
;MKFKHLFFAAALFSIAPLFCACNDDDNEIEVPRDPEEDPSSQPDTTPEVTSPTEATGLYVINAGNLSNNVNGTLSFINFEKGTASNNVFFDINKRSLGGTPQDAIVYGSKMYIAIYGSNIIEIVDKNTAKSIKQIVPTSTQGEGPRDIIAANGKVYVSMYDGYVSRIDTLSLTIDATLKVGPNPEEMTVGNGYLYVANSDGMNYGADYANGKSVSKIGLKTFTEAKRIPVGLNPTKICSTTEGNVYVLAMGNYNDISAKVQKIDNMNVVTDVTEATLMTVKDNTLYLINAPYGATANTYFSIDTKTGNETKNLIDQPVDSPCGIAVNPFTGNIYISSYNMVGGWPSYTTDGYVNEYSANGKFTNKYNVGVGPCGLTFLLK
;
A
#
# COMPACT_ATOMS: atom_id res chain seq x y z
N MET A 1 -19.46 -49.54 28.89
CA MET A 1 -18.99 -50.84 28.32
C MET A 1 -17.67 -50.54 27.61
N LYS A 2 -16.58 -50.79 28.28
CA LYS A 2 -15.45 -51.74 28.11
C LYS A 2 -14.78 -51.66 26.72
N PHE A 3 -13.56 -51.06 26.69
CA PHE A 3 -12.24 -51.64 26.39
C PHE A 3 -12.01 -52.11 24.92
N LYS A 4 -10.92 -51.69 24.24
CA LYS A 4 -9.54 -52.22 24.42
C LYS A 4 -8.50 -51.39 23.65
N HIS A 5 -7.39 -51.21 24.34
CA HIS A 5 -6.07 -50.82 23.85
C HIS A 5 -5.47 -51.85 22.89
N LEU A 6 -4.59 -51.44 21.99
CA LEU A 6 -3.42 -52.25 21.66
C LEU A 6 -2.21 -51.34 21.28
N PHE A 7 -1.16 -51.53 22.08
CA PHE A 7 0.21 -51.06 21.85
C PHE A 7 0.94 -52.00 20.89
N PHE A 8 1.88 -51.50 20.08
CA PHE A 8 3.15 -52.17 19.74
C PHE A 8 4.18 -51.12 19.38
N ALA A 9 5.16 -51.16 19.93
CA ALA A 9 6.49 -51.10 20.41
C ALA A 9 7.55 -51.04 19.32
N ALA A 10 8.52 -50.21 19.62
CA ALA A 10 9.82 -49.87 19.13
C ALA A 10 10.70 -50.98 18.50
N ALA A 11 11.59 -50.54 17.61
CA ALA A 11 12.92 -51.13 17.49
C ALA A 11 13.95 -50.04 17.06
N LEU A 12 14.84 -49.74 17.99
CA LEU A 12 16.12 -49.05 17.80
C LEU A 12 17.10 -50.00 17.08
N PHE A 13 17.88 -49.46 16.15
CA PHE A 13 19.22 -49.98 15.84
C PHE A 13 20.23 -48.85 15.75
N SER A 14 21.07 -48.80 16.76
CA SER A 14 22.31 -48.08 16.86
C SER A 14 23.44 -48.93 16.30
N ILE A 15 24.30 -48.35 15.46
CA ILE A 15 25.70 -48.82 15.29
C ILE A 15 26.60 -47.60 15.11
N ALA A 16 27.53 -47.41 16.00
CA ALA A 16 28.58 -46.42 16.04
C ALA A 16 29.93 -47.09 15.63
N PRO A 17 31.07 -46.44 15.71
CA PRO A 17 31.95 -46.15 14.57
C PRO A 17 33.23 -47.00 14.61
N LEU A 18 34.00 -47.00 13.51
CA LEU A 18 35.36 -47.49 13.52
C LEU A 18 36.31 -46.46 12.91
N PHE A 19 37.14 -45.91 13.77
CA PHE A 19 38.40 -45.26 13.41
C PHE A 19 39.41 -46.27 12.88
N CYS A 20 40.15 -45.91 11.87
CA CYS A 20 41.53 -46.41 11.68
C CYS A 20 42.35 -45.30 11.04
N ALA A 21 43.40 -44.96 11.75
CA ALA A 21 44.44 -44.02 11.34
C ALA A 21 45.65 -44.77 10.81
N CYS A 22 46.54 -44.01 10.17
CA CYS A 22 47.97 -44.22 9.83
C CYS A 22 48.19 -44.46 8.34
N ASN A 23 49.04 -43.79 7.73
CA ASN A 23 50.27 -43.04 7.74
C ASN A 23 50.96 -43.13 6.36
N ASP A 24 51.47 -42.00 5.93
CA ASP A 24 52.63 -41.71 5.08
C ASP A 24 52.95 -42.62 3.86
N ASP A 25 53.00 -42.02 2.66
CA ASP A 25 54.25 -41.71 1.96
C ASP A 25 54.00 -41.00 0.62
N ASP A 26 54.88 -40.06 0.33
CA ASP A 26 55.03 -39.19 -0.82
C ASP A 26 54.96 -39.88 -2.17
N ASN A 27 54.20 -39.28 -3.12
CA ASN A 27 54.69 -39.12 -4.51
C ASN A 27 53.73 -38.13 -5.24
N GLU A 28 54.21 -36.92 -5.48
CA GLU A 28 53.65 -35.93 -6.36
C GLU A 28 53.58 -36.44 -7.80
N ILE A 29 52.36 -36.56 -8.34
CA ILE A 29 52.12 -36.50 -9.78
C ILE A 29 51.25 -35.27 -10.03
N GLU A 30 51.89 -34.21 -10.54
CA GLU A 30 51.17 -33.04 -11.07
C GLU A 30 50.30 -33.46 -12.26
N VAL A 31 48.98 -33.48 -12.07
CA VAL A 31 48.01 -33.50 -13.16
C VAL A 31 47.65 -32.04 -13.45
N PRO A 32 47.73 -31.56 -14.71
CA PRO A 32 47.31 -30.22 -15.05
C PRO A 32 45.80 -30.08 -14.75
N ARG A 33 45.45 -29.19 -13.82
CA ARG A 33 44.06 -28.78 -13.63
C ARG A 33 43.65 -27.89 -14.80
N ASP A 34 42.65 -28.32 -15.56
CA ASP A 34 41.86 -27.40 -16.35
C ASP A 34 41.31 -26.30 -15.43
N PRO A 35 41.31 -25.04 -15.85
CA PRO A 35 40.72 -23.98 -15.04
C PRO A 35 39.23 -24.28 -14.92
N GLU A 36 38.81 -24.73 -13.73
CA GLU A 36 37.39 -24.71 -13.36
C GLU A 36 36.92 -23.27 -13.50
N GLU A 37 36.04 -23.02 -14.46
CA GLU A 37 35.26 -21.78 -14.54
C GLU A 37 34.49 -21.65 -13.24
N ASP A 38 34.81 -20.62 -12.45
CA ASP A 38 34.07 -20.22 -11.25
C ASP A 38 32.64 -19.90 -11.66
N PRO A 39 31.60 -20.66 -11.19
CA PRO A 39 30.23 -20.40 -11.54
C PRO A 39 29.71 -19.07 -10.95
N SER A 40 30.54 -18.31 -10.22
CA SER A 40 30.16 -17.00 -9.64
C SER A 40 30.38 -15.81 -10.60
N SER A 41 30.90 -16.01 -11.81
CA SER A 41 31.17 -14.94 -12.78
C SER A 41 30.12 -14.79 -13.89
N GLN A 42 28.90 -15.24 -13.70
CA GLN A 42 27.83 -14.76 -14.57
C GLN A 42 27.60 -13.28 -14.25
N PRO A 43 27.67 -12.37 -15.25
CA PRO A 43 27.31 -10.97 -15.00
C PRO A 43 25.89 -10.92 -14.50
N ASP A 44 25.69 -10.28 -13.36
CA ASP A 44 24.37 -9.97 -12.82
C ASP A 44 23.60 -9.14 -13.86
N THR A 45 22.75 -9.82 -14.64
CA THR A 45 21.88 -9.21 -15.65
C THR A 45 20.60 -8.65 -15.04
N THR A 46 20.58 -8.45 -13.73
CA THR A 46 19.49 -7.69 -13.09
C THR A 46 19.58 -6.27 -13.68
N PRO A 47 18.54 -5.78 -14.38
CA PRO A 47 18.58 -4.41 -14.89
C PRO A 47 18.84 -3.48 -13.71
N GLU A 48 19.85 -2.63 -13.82
CA GLU A 48 20.12 -1.59 -12.83
C GLU A 48 18.85 -0.74 -12.72
N VAL A 49 18.09 -0.94 -11.65
CA VAL A 49 16.90 -0.16 -11.36
C VAL A 49 17.39 1.20 -10.90
N THR A 50 17.59 2.10 -11.85
CA THR A 50 17.91 3.50 -11.54
C THR A 50 16.80 4.05 -10.63
N SER A 51 17.20 4.63 -9.51
CA SER A 51 16.23 5.30 -8.63
C SER A 51 15.56 6.44 -9.39
N PRO A 52 14.25 6.58 -9.29
CA PRO A 52 13.53 7.69 -9.95
C PRO A 52 14.11 9.03 -9.52
N THR A 53 14.19 9.97 -10.46
CA THR A 53 14.75 11.32 -10.24
C THR A 53 13.70 12.42 -10.35
N GLU A 54 12.53 12.14 -10.92
CA GLU A 54 11.45 13.09 -11.09
C GLU A 54 10.07 12.38 -11.10
N ALA A 55 9.01 13.16 -10.82
CA ALA A 55 7.64 12.79 -11.10
C ALA A 55 7.15 13.61 -12.29
N THR A 56 6.71 12.93 -13.36
CA THR A 56 6.27 13.58 -14.61
C THR A 56 4.75 13.75 -14.67
N GLY A 57 4.02 13.14 -13.78
CA GLY A 57 2.56 13.25 -13.68
C GLY A 57 2.00 12.54 -12.46
N LEU A 58 0.68 12.62 -12.34
CA LEU A 58 -0.08 12.00 -11.25
C LEU A 58 -1.27 11.25 -11.85
N TYR A 59 -1.34 9.96 -11.61
CA TYR A 59 -2.53 9.16 -11.83
C TYR A 59 -3.51 9.37 -10.69
N VAL A 60 -4.78 9.59 -11.03
CA VAL A 60 -5.88 9.73 -10.08
C VAL A 60 -6.84 8.57 -10.27
N ILE A 61 -6.96 7.75 -9.24
CA ILE A 61 -7.90 6.62 -9.19
C ILE A 61 -9.25 7.17 -8.75
N ASN A 62 -10.24 7.08 -9.63
CA ASN A 62 -11.60 7.55 -9.37
C ASN A 62 -12.47 6.32 -9.09
N ALA A 63 -12.93 6.17 -7.85
CA ALA A 63 -13.69 4.99 -7.41
C ALA A 63 -15.02 4.82 -8.15
N GLY A 64 -15.59 5.90 -8.69
CA GLY A 64 -16.95 5.89 -9.19
C GLY A 64 -17.97 5.74 -8.05
N ASN A 65 -19.14 5.21 -8.39
CA ASN A 65 -20.17 4.86 -7.44
C ASN A 65 -20.97 3.65 -7.96
N LEU A 66 -20.63 2.47 -7.52
CA LEU A 66 -21.21 1.22 -8.00
C LEU A 66 -22.74 1.16 -7.74
N SER A 67 -23.20 1.68 -6.61
CA SER A 67 -24.63 1.72 -6.25
C SER A 67 -25.45 2.58 -7.21
N ASN A 68 -24.83 3.55 -7.88
CA ASN A 68 -25.44 4.42 -8.86
C ASN A 68 -25.04 4.07 -10.32
N ASN A 69 -24.44 2.89 -10.54
CA ASN A 69 -23.95 2.45 -11.84
C ASN A 69 -22.88 3.38 -12.48
N VAL A 70 -22.11 4.09 -11.65
CA VAL A 70 -20.96 4.88 -12.09
C VAL A 70 -19.71 4.04 -11.94
N ASN A 71 -19.14 3.60 -13.07
CA ASN A 71 -17.89 2.85 -13.07
C ASN A 71 -16.72 3.71 -12.59
N GLY A 72 -15.74 3.03 -12.00
CA GLY A 72 -14.48 3.68 -11.70
C GLY A 72 -13.68 4.00 -12.96
N THR A 73 -12.86 5.03 -12.88
CA THR A 73 -12.06 5.53 -13.99
C THR A 73 -10.63 5.86 -13.55
N LEU A 74 -9.76 6.07 -14.52
CA LEU A 74 -8.39 6.52 -14.31
C LEU A 74 -8.22 7.88 -15.00
N SER A 75 -7.82 8.92 -14.24
CA SER A 75 -7.40 10.22 -14.78
C SER A 75 -5.89 10.35 -14.69
N PHE A 76 -5.31 11.18 -15.56
CA PHE A 76 -3.87 11.48 -15.55
C PHE A 76 -3.65 12.99 -15.62
N ILE A 77 -2.96 13.53 -14.63
CA ILE A 77 -2.49 14.92 -14.57
C ILE A 77 -1.06 14.95 -15.12
N ASN A 78 -0.86 15.64 -16.23
CA ASN A 78 0.46 15.81 -16.85
C ASN A 78 1.08 17.10 -16.31
N PHE A 79 2.22 16.99 -15.63
CA PHE A 79 2.86 18.14 -14.97
C PHE A 79 3.49 19.13 -15.96
N GLU A 80 4.05 18.64 -17.06
CA GLU A 80 4.64 19.51 -18.08
C GLU A 80 3.57 20.38 -18.78
N LYS A 81 2.41 19.78 -19.08
CA LYS A 81 1.31 20.48 -19.77
C LYS A 81 0.38 21.23 -18.84
N GLY A 82 0.40 20.95 -17.53
CA GLY A 82 -0.54 21.50 -16.56
C GLY A 82 -2.00 21.12 -16.85
N THR A 83 -2.26 19.94 -17.39
CA THR A 83 -3.61 19.49 -17.81
C THR A 83 -3.94 18.11 -17.24
N ALA A 84 -5.24 17.85 -17.07
CA ALA A 84 -5.76 16.52 -16.76
C ALA A 84 -6.44 15.90 -17.98
N SER A 85 -6.25 14.59 -18.15
CA SER A 85 -6.98 13.74 -19.10
C SER A 85 -7.78 12.72 -18.30
N ASN A 86 -9.09 12.63 -18.55
CA ASN A 86 -9.97 11.69 -17.88
C ASN A 86 -10.18 10.42 -18.72
N ASN A 87 -10.61 9.32 -18.08
CA ASN A 87 -10.91 8.03 -18.72
C ASN A 87 -9.73 7.41 -19.50
N VAL A 88 -8.47 7.73 -19.12
CA VAL A 88 -7.28 7.31 -19.87
C VAL A 88 -7.18 5.80 -20.06
N PHE A 89 -7.66 5.00 -19.10
CA PHE A 89 -7.69 3.56 -19.24
C PHE A 89 -8.68 3.11 -20.33
N PHE A 90 -9.90 3.66 -20.33
CA PHE A 90 -10.93 3.32 -21.33
C PHE A 90 -10.51 3.74 -22.74
N ASP A 91 -9.93 4.92 -22.87
CA ASP A 91 -9.51 5.46 -24.17
C ASP A 91 -8.43 4.60 -24.83
N ILE A 92 -7.55 3.99 -24.04
CA ILE A 92 -6.48 3.11 -24.53
C ILE A 92 -6.96 1.68 -24.74
N ASN A 93 -7.72 1.11 -23.76
CA ASN A 93 -8.03 -0.32 -23.73
C ASN A 93 -9.42 -0.67 -24.29
N LYS A 94 -10.27 0.35 -24.59
CA LYS A 94 -11.62 0.21 -25.12
C LYS A 94 -12.54 -0.70 -24.27
N ARG A 95 -12.26 -0.75 -22.96
CA ARG A 95 -13.08 -1.42 -21.96
C ARG A 95 -13.04 -0.63 -20.64
N SER A 96 -14.04 -0.84 -19.79
CA SER A 96 -14.08 -0.25 -18.45
C SER A 96 -12.92 -0.74 -17.59
N LEU A 97 -12.41 0.12 -16.68
CA LEU A 97 -11.45 -0.26 -15.66
C LEU A 97 -12.08 -1.25 -14.65
N GLY A 98 -13.35 -1.05 -14.32
CA GLY A 98 -14.11 -1.88 -13.38
C GLY A 98 -14.82 -1.05 -12.30
N GLY A 99 -15.51 -1.74 -11.41
CA GLY A 99 -16.23 -1.13 -10.30
C GLY A 99 -15.31 -0.85 -9.10
N THR A 100 -15.35 0.35 -8.60
CA THR A 100 -14.71 0.77 -7.35
C THR A 100 -13.20 0.48 -7.28
N PRO A 101 -12.36 0.96 -8.23
CA PRO A 101 -10.92 0.99 -8.02
C PRO A 101 -10.60 1.85 -6.78
N GLN A 102 -9.60 1.42 -6.00
CA GLN A 102 -9.31 2.03 -4.71
C GLN A 102 -7.93 2.65 -4.66
N ASP A 103 -6.93 1.94 -5.16
CA ASP A 103 -5.54 2.37 -5.08
C ASP A 103 -4.71 1.85 -6.26
N ALA A 104 -3.53 2.44 -6.46
CA ALA A 104 -2.56 1.99 -7.45
C ALA A 104 -1.13 2.29 -7.01
N ILE A 105 -0.19 1.47 -7.47
CA ILE A 105 1.26 1.68 -7.29
C ILE A 105 2.01 1.57 -8.61
N VAL A 106 2.89 2.52 -8.86
CA VAL A 106 3.88 2.43 -9.95
C VAL A 106 5.11 1.70 -9.43
N TYR A 107 5.46 0.57 -10.06
CA TYR A 107 6.63 -0.20 -9.72
C TYR A 107 7.34 -0.76 -10.97
N GLY A 108 8.60 -0.41 -11.15
CA GLY A 108 9.34 -0.69 -12.38
C GLY A 108 8.70 0.00 -13.60
N SER A 109 8.43 -0.76 -14.65
CA SER A 109 7.75 -0.30 -15.87
C SER A 109 6.23 -0.39 -15.82
N LYS A 110 5.67 -0.82 -14.70
CA LYS A 110 4.24 -1.15 -14.59
C LYS A 110 3.54 -0.30 -13.53
N MET A 111 2.22 -0.19 -13.68
CA MET A 111 1.33 0.28 -12.63
C MET A 111 0.34 -0.85 -12.31
N TYR A 112 0.14 -1.11 -11.04
CA TYR A 112 -0.78 -2.11 -10.52
C TYR A 112 -1.94 -1.39 -9.85
N ILE A 113 -3.18 -1.77 -10.18
CA ILE A 113 -4.40 -1.09 -9.73
C ILE A 113 -5.29 -2.09 -8.99
N ALA A 114 -5.61 -1.81 -7.74
CA ALA A 114 -6.54 -2.59 -6.93
C ALA A 114 -7.98 -2.16 -7.24
N ILE A 115 -8.84 -3.09 -7.67
CA ILE A 115 -10.22 -2.82 -8.08
C ILE A 115 -11.18 -3.66 -7.25
N TYR A 116 -11.65 -3.07 -6.15
CA TYR A 116 -12.44 -3.72 -5.12
C TYR A 116 -13.75 -4.32 -5.64
N GLY A 117 -14.60 -3.50 -6.25
CA GLY A 117 -15.95 -3.91 -6.65
C GLY A 117 -16.00 -4.95 -7.78
N SER A 118 -14.94 -5.05 -8.58
CA SER A 118 -14.80 -6.06 -9.63
C SER A 118 -13.96 -7.27 -9.21
N ASN A 119 -13.37 -7.24 -8.02
CA ASN A 119 -12.45 -8.26 -7.51
C ASN A 119 -11.31 -8.59 -8.50
N ILE A 120 -10.64 -7.57 -9.01
CA ILE A 120 -9.53 -7.70 -9.96
C ILE A 120 -8.36 -6.79 -9.58
N ILE A 121 -7.16 -7.22 -10.00
CA ILE A 121 -5.96 -6.38 -9.99
C ILE A 121 -5.56 -6.18 -11.45
N GLU A 122 -5.64 -4.94 -11.92
CA GLU A 122 -5.25 -4.58 -13.28
C GLU A 122 -3.78 -4.18 -13.30
N ILE A 123 -3.03 -4.72 -14.26
CA ILE A 123 -1.60 -4.39 -14.46
C ILE A 123 -1.46 -3.72 -15.82
N VAL A 124 -0.96 -2.50 -15.82
CA VAL A 124 -0.79 -1.70 -17.04
C VAL A 124 0.65 -1.24 -17.20
N ASP A 125 1.02 -0.88 -18.42
CA ASP A 125 2.24 -0.09 -18.67
C ASP A 125 2.09 1.30 -18.03
N LYS A 126 3.07 1.70 -17.22
CA LYS A 126 2.98 2.93 -16.41
C LYS A 126 2.87 4.21 -17.22
N ASN A 127 3.41 4.23 -18.45
CA ASN A 127 3.47 5.44 -19.27
C ASN A 127 2.25 5.59 -20.16
N THR A 128 1.65 4.48 -20.57
CA THR A 128 0.57 4.47 -21.57
C THR A 128 -0.78 4.07 -21.00
N ALA A 129 -0.84 3.54 -19.79
CA ALA A 129 -2.01 2.88 -19.19
C ALA A 129 -2.56 1.69 -20.02
N LYS A 130 -1.74 1.14 -20.96
CA LYS A 130 -2.13 -0.04 -21.74
C LYS A 130 -2.11 -1.27 -20.85
N SER A 131 -3.20 -2.02 -20.86
CA SER A 131 -3.33 -3.27 -20.10
C SER A 131 -2.29 -4.30 -20.54
N ILE A 132 -1.58 -4.85 -19.57
CA ILE A 132 -0.62 -5.94 -19.73
C ILE A 132 -1.26 -7.24 -19.27
N LYS A 133 -1.88 -7.21 -18.09
CA LYS A 133 -2.51 -8.39 -17.48
C LYS A 133 -3.58 -7.98 -16.48
N GLN A 134 -4.61 -8.80 -16.40
CA GLN A 134 -5.61 -8.73 -15.35
C GLN A 134 -5.50 -9.99 -14.48
N ILE A 135 -5.37 -9.82 -13.18
CA ILE A 135 -5.41 -10.90 -12.20
C ILE A 135 -6.81 -10.91 -11.59
N VAL A 136 -7.47 -12.07 -11.66
CA VAL A 136 -8.70 -12.34 -10.93
C VAL A 136 -8.33 -13.26 -9.77
N PRO A 137 -8.27 -12.77 -8.53
CA PRO A 137 -7.92 -13.61 -7.39
C PRO A 137 -8.95 -14.73 -7.20
N THR A 138 -8.47 -15.91 -6.80
CA THR A 138 -9.33 -17.00 -6.36
C THR A 138 -9.78 -16.79 -4.91
N SER A 139 -10.81 -17.48 -4.46
CA SER A 139 -11.29 -17.41 -3.06
C SER A 139 -10.23 -17.79 -2.01
N THR A 140 -9.19 -18.54 -2.41
CA THR A 140 -8.05 -18.85 -1.52
C THR A 140 -6.95 -17.80 -1.55
N GLN A 141 -7.06 -16.85 -2.47
CA GLN A 141 -6.11 -15.72 -2.62
C GLN A 141 -6.68 -14.41 -2.04
N GLY A 142 -7.89 -14.44 -1.51
CA GLY A 142 -8.62 -13.32 -0.96
C GLY A 142 -9.50 -12.59 -1.97
N GLU A 143 -10.42 -11.80 -1.46
CA GLU A 143 -11.39 -11.05 -2.25
C GLU A 143 -11.41 -9.57 -1.88
N GLY A 144 -11.77 -8.72 -2.84
CA GLY A 144 -11.87 -7.28 -2.66
C GLY A 144 -10.52 -6.57 -2.50
N PRO A 145 -9.69 -6.50 -3.57
CA PRO A 145 -8.43 -5.74 -3.55
C PRO A 145 -8.65 -4.30 -3.11
N ARG A 146 -7.97 -3.87 -2.03
CA ARG A 146 -8.23 -2.60 -1.36
C ARG A 146 -7.10 -1.60 -1.50
N ASP A 147 -5.91 -1.97 -1.10
CA ASP A 147 -4.69 -1.16 -1.15
C ASP A 147 -3.56 -1.96 -1.78
N ILE A 148 -2.58 -1.27 -2.34
CA ILE A 148 -1.52 -1.94 -3.10
C ILE A 148 -0.18 -1.23 -2.93
N ILE A 149 0.85 -1.98 -2.51
CA ILE A 149 2.19 -1.46 -2.28
C ILE A 149 3.26 -2.40 -2.85
N ALA A 150 4.44 -1.88 -3.14
CA ALA A 150 5.53 -2.66 -3.70
C ALA A 150 6.81 -2.58 -2.87
N ALA A 151 7.51 -3.71 -2.74
CA ALA A 151 8.82 -3.80 -2.12
C ALA A 151 9.56 -5.04 -2.60
N ASN A 152 10.88 -4.92 -2.79
CA ASN A 152 11.80 -6.06 -3.03
C ASN A 152 11.37 -6.99 -4.18
N GLY A 153 10.97 -6.42 -5.33
CA GLY A 153 10.53 -7.20 -6.49
C GLY A 153 9.15 -7.84 -6.37
N LYS A 154 8.39 -7.50 -5.34
CA LYS A 154 7.04 -7.99 -5.08
C LYS A 154 6.05 -6.84 -4.96
N VAL A 155 4.79 -7.13 -5.26
CA VAL A 155 3.65 -6.25 -5.00
C VAL A 155 2.74 -6.96 -4.00
N TYR A 156 2.30 -6.22 -3.01
CA TYR A 156 1.41 -6.69 -1.94
C TYR A 156 0.07 -6.01 -2.08
N VAL A 157 -1.01 -6.77 -1.94
CA VAL A 157 -2.38 -6.28 -2.07
C VAL A 157 -3.16 -6.68 -0.82
N SER A 158 -3.72 -5.70 -0.11
CA SER A 158 -4.68 -6.00 0.95
C SER A 158 -6.00 -6.44 0.33
N MET A 159 -6.52 -7.57 0.79
CA MET A 159 -7.77 -8.17 0.33
C MET A 159 -8.79 -8.02 1.45
N TYR A 160 -9.89 -7.33 1.16
CA TYR A 160 -10.81 -6.82 2.20
C TYR A 160 -11.52 -7.92 3.02
N ASP A 161 -11.46 -9.16 2.56
CA ASP A 161 -11.93 -10.36 3.27
C ASP A 161 -10.96 -10.91 4.34
N GLY A 162 -9.83 -10.19 4.60
CA GLY A 162 -8.90 -10.51 5.71
C GLY A 162 -7.59 -11.16 5.28
N TYR A 163 -7.12 -10.90 4.06
CA TYR A 163 -5.85 -11.43 3.57
C TYR A 163 -4.94 -10.31 3.04
N VAL A 164 -3.65 -10.65 2.91
CA VAL A 164 -2.69 -9.96 2.06
C VAL A 164 -2.20 -10.94 1.02
N SER A 165 -2.33 -10.59 -0.25
CA SER A 165 -1.82 -11.38 -1.37
C SER A 165 -0.57 -10.77 -1.94
N ARG A 166 0.44 -11.60 -2.27
CA ARG A 166 1.71 -11.19 -2.82
C ARG A 166 1.79 -11.56 -4.28
N ILE A 167 2.14 -10.61 -5.13
CA ILE A 167 2.31 -10.78 -6.58
C ILE A 167 3.79 -10.76 -6.90
N ASP A 168 4.24 -11.77 -7.65
CA ASP A 168 5.57 -11.76 -8.25
C ASP A 168 5.59 -10.86 -9.49
N THR A 169 6.52 -9.90 -9.56
CA THR A 169 6.54 -8.89 -10.62
C THR A 169 7.08 -9.37 -11.96
N LEU A 170 7.67 -10.56 -12.00
CA LEU A 170 8.16 -11.19 -13.24
C LEU A 170 7.08 -12.06 -13.87
N SER A 171 6.48 -12.98 -13.11
CA SER A 171 5.41 -13.86 -13.58
C SER A 171 4.05 -13.19 -13.65
N LEU A 172 3.87 -12.08 -12.92
CA LEU A 172 2.61 -11.36 -12.75
C LEU A 172 1.49 -12.29 -12.24
N THR A 173 1.80 -13.08 -11.22
CA THR A 173 0.86 -14.01 -10.57
C THR A 173 0.93 -13.84 -9.06
N ILE A 174 -0.17 -14.12 -8.36
CA ILE A 174 -0.16 -14.24 -6.91
C ILE A 174 0.63 -15.49 -6.54
N ASP A 175 1.76 -15.33 -5.84
CA ASP A 175 2.65 -16.41 -5.45
C ASP A 175 2.52 -16.80 -3.97
N ALA A 176 1.89 -15.97 -3.15
CA ALA A 176 1.60 -16.26 -1.74
C ALA A 176 0.43 -15.43 -1.22
N THR A 177 -0.25 -15.96 -0.19
CA THR A 177 -1.36 -15.29 0.51
C THR A 177 -1.21 -15.52 2.00
N LEU A 178 -1.45 -14.48 2.81
CA LEU A 178 -1.35 -14.51 4.26
C LEU A 178 -2.64 -13.97 4.88
N LYS A 179 -3.21 -14.72 5.83
CA LYS A 179 -4.35 -14.24 6.60
C LYS A 179 -3.89 -13.21 7.64
N VAL A 180 -4.58 -12.06 7.70
CA VAL A 180 -4.34 -10.95 8.63
C VAL A 180 -5.58 -10.65 9.47
N GLY A 181 -5.74 -9.43 9.98
CA GLY A 181 -6.96 -9.02 10.67
C GLY A 181 -8.13 -8.78 9.72
N PRO A 182 -9.32 -8.45 10.26
CA PRO A 182 -10.53 -8.22 9.47
C PRO A 182 -10.45 -6.90 8.68
N ASN A 183 -10.95 -6.93 7.47
CA ASN A 183 -11.02 -5.80 6.53
C ASN A 183 -9.72 -4.98 6.50
N PRO A 184 -8.60 -5.57 6.01
CA PRO A 184 -7.35 -4.85 5.89
C PRO A 184 -7.48 -3.72 4.87
N GLU A 185 -6.97 -2.57 5.27
CA GLU A 185 -6.97 -1.30 4.53
C GLU A 185 -5.56 -1.01 4.01
N GLU A 186 -5.08 0.23 4.22
CA GLU A 186 -3.79 0.68 3.74
C GLU A 186 -2.61 -0.05 4.38
N MET A 187 -1.56 -0.17 3.59
CA MET A 187 -0.30 -0.83 3.97
C MET A 187 0.89 0.11 3.82
N THR A 188 1.93 -0.14 4.59
CA THR A 188 3.21 0.55 4.44
C THR A 188 4.38 -0.38 4.68
N VAL A 189 5.54 -0.04 4.12
CA VAL A 189 6.78 -0.80 4.30
C VAL A 189 7.77 0.02 5.12
N GLY A 190 8.30 -0.57 6.18
CA GLY A 190 9.32 0.05 7.03
C GLY A 190 10.19 -1.01 7.72
N ASN A 191 11.50 -0.76 7.83
CA ASN A 191 12.44 -1.61 8.58
C ASN A 191 12.39 -3.11 8.23
N GLY A 192 12.16 -3.46 6.95
CA GLY A 192 12.09 -4.85 6.50
C GLY A 192 10.76 -5.56 6.79
N TYR A 193 9.73 -4.81 7.18
CA TYR A 193 8.39 -5.30 7.44
C TYR A 193 7.34 -4.59 6.59
N LEU A 194 6.29 -5.32 6.26
CA LEU A 194 5.02 -4.80 5.78
C LEU A 194 4.08 -4.62 6.98
N TYR A 195 3.49 -3.45 7.11
CA TYR A 195 2.49 -3.13 8.12
C TYR A 195 1.13 -2.96 7.46
N VAL A 196 0.09 -3.56 8.02
CA VAL A 196 -1.26 -3.62 7.45
C VAL A 196 -2.27 -3.15 8.49
N ALA A 197 -3.01 -2.11 8.21
CA ALA A 197 -4.09 -1.63 9.06
C ALA A 197 -5.31 -2.55 8.93
N ASN A 198 -5.86 -3.06 10.05
CA ASN A 198 -7.02 -3.95 10.06
C ASN A 198 -8.22 -3.21 10.68
N SER A 199 -9.13 -2.73 9.83
CA SER A 199 -10.18 -1.79 10.22
C SER A 199 -11.46 -2.42 10.78
N ASP A 200 -11.76 -3.68 10.42
CA ASP A 200 -13.07 -4.29 10.64
C ASP A 200 -14.22 -3.46 10.00
N GLY A 201 -13.91 -2.77 8.89
CA GLY A 201 -14.74 -1.71 8.30
C GLY A 201 -16.15 -2.16 7.89
N MET A 202 -16.36 -3.46 7.64
CA MET A 202 -17.70 -4.00 7.35
C MET A 202 -18.55 -4.23 8.60
N ASN A 203 -17.95 -4.16 9.79
CA ASN A 203 -18.60 -4.42 11.07
C ASN A 203 -19.06 -3.12 11.76
N TYR A 204 -19.53 -2.14 10.97
CA TYR A 204 -19.99 -0.84 11.47
C TYR A 204 -21.17 -0.97 12.46
N GLY A 205 -22.02 -1.98 12.30
CA GLY A 205 -23.13 -2.26 13.21
C GLY A 205 -22.70 -2.71 14.63
N ALA A 206 -21.44 -3.10 14.82
CA ALA A 206 -20.84 -3.44 16.11
C ALA A 206 -19.65 -2.50 16.43
N ASP A 207 -19.69 -1.26 15.95
CA ASP A 207 -18.68 -0.22 16.20
C ASP A 207 -17.25 -0.68 15.89
N TYR A 208 -17.06 -1.42 14.79
CA TYR A 208 -15.74 -1.90 14.35
C TYR A 208 -14.97 -2.68 15.43
N ALA A 209 -15.68 -3.46 16.23
CA ALA A 209 -15.20 -4.03 17.50
C ALA A 209 -13.86 -4.80 17.39
N ASN A 210 -13.59 -5.46 16.24
CA ASN A 210 -12.36 -6.23 15.97
C ASN A 210 -11.29 -5.43 15.21
N GLY A 211 -11.60 -4.20 14.79
CA GLY A 211 -10.73 -3.31 14.03
C GLY A 211 -9.84 -2.47 14.95
N LYS A 212 -8.88 -3.09 15.64
CA LYS A 212 -7.99 -2.44 16.61
C LYS A 212 -6.56 -2.93 16.49
N SER A 213 -6.10 -3.23 15.28
CA SER A 213 -4.77 -3.80 15.12
C SER A 213 -4.08 -3.42 13.82
N VAL A 214 -2.76 -3.47 13.87
CA VAL A 214 -1.85 -3.46 12.71
C VAL A 214 -1.13 -4.80 12.67
N SER A 215 -1.20 -5.51 11.55
CA SER A 215 -0.39 -6.71 11.31
C SER A 215 1.00 -6.31 10.84
N LYS A 216 2.05 -6.76 11.53
CA LYS A 216 3.46 -6.59 11.16
C LYS A 216 3.97 -7.88 10.55
N ILE A 217 4.30 -7.85 9.24
CA ILE A 217 4.65 -9.02 8.44
C ILE A 217 6.09 -8.89 7.97
N GLY A 218 6.90 -9.92 8.19
CA GLY A 218 8.27 -9.94 7.68
C GLY A 218 8.29 -10.03 6.16
N LEU A 219 8.90 -9.06 5.45
CA LEU A 219 8.97 -9.07 3.98
C LEU A 219 9.71 -10.28 3.43
N LYS A 220 10.78 -10.72 4.12
CA LYS A 220 11.60 -11.86 3.70
C LYS A 220 10.88 -13.21 3.88
N THR A 221 10.14 -13.37 4.97
CA THR A 221 9.47 -14.63 5.33
C THR A 221 8.02 -14.70 4.87
N PHE A 222 7.40 -13.55 4.65
CA PHE A 222 5.97 -13.36 4.40
C PHE A 222 5.10 -14.07 5.45
N THR A 223 5.46 -13.86 6.73
CA THR A 223 4.73 -14.35 7.91
C THR A 223 4.45 -13.21 8.87
N GLU A 224 3.29 -13.25 9.57
CA GLU A 224 2.97 -12.26 10.59
C GLU A 224 3.89 -12.43 11.80
N ALA A 225 4.79 -11.46 12.00
CA ALA A 225 5.73 -11.44 13.12
C ALA A 225 5.05 -10.95 14.41
N LYS A 226 4.10 -10.03 14.28
CA LYS A 226 3.35 -9.46 15.41
C LYS A 226 2.04 -8.82 14.95
N ARG A 227 1.03 -8.88 15.80
CA ARG A 227 -0.18 -8.06 15.71
C ARG A 227 -0.13 -7.00 16.79
N ILE A 228 -0.11 -5.73 16.38
CA ILE A 228 0.11 -4.57 17.24
C ILE A 228 -1.26 -3.94 17.53
N PRO A 229 -1.69 -3.86 18.81
CA PRO A 229 -2.92 -3.15 19.16
C PRO A 229 -2.80 -1.65 18.88
N VAL A 230 -3.83 -1.06 18.25
CA VAL A 230 -3.93 0.37 17.94
C VAL A 230 -5.34 0.89 18.23
N GLY A 231 -5.61 2.15 17.92
CA GLY A 231 -6.94 2.74 18.01
C GLY A 231 -7.97 2.04 17.11
N LEU A 232 -9.23 2.35 17.33
CA LEU A 232 -10.37 1.75 16.65
C LEU A 232 -10.42 2.14 15.17
N ASN A 233 -10.71 1.17 14.29
CA ASN A 233 -10.92 1.36 12.87
C ASN A 233 -9.71 2.02 12.17
N PRO A 234 -8.50 1.40 12.21
CA PRO A 234 -7.33 1.92 11.51
C PRO A 234 -7.51 1.75 9.99
N THR A 235 -7.43 2.86 9.24
CA THR A 235 -7.68 2.87 7.80
C THR A 235 -6.48 3.35 6.98
N LYS A 236 -5.62 4.21 7.53
CA LYS A 236 -4.44 4.73 6.87
C LYS A 236 -3.18 4.41 7.66
N ILE A 237 -2.09 4.14 6.95
CA ILE A 237 -0.81 3.84 7.58
C ILE A 237 0.33 4.30 6.66
N CYS A 238 1.34 4.93 7.22
CA CYS A 238 2.52 5.35 6.47
C CYS A 238 3.79 5.15 7.29
N SER A 239 4.94 5.14 6.63
CA SER A 239 6.24 5.07 7.28
C SER A 239 7.15 6.20 6.82
N THR A 240 7.90 6.77 7.75
CA THR A 240 8.94 7.77 7.46
C THR A 240 10.21 7.09 6.94
N THR A 241 11.12 7.87 6.36
CA THR A 241 12.44 7.38 5.93
C THR A 241 13.30 6.85 7.08
N GLU A 242 13.01 7.23 8.33
CA GLU A 242 13.62 6.66 9.54
C GLU A 242 12.97 5.36 10.01
N GLY A 243 11.93 4.90 9.29
CA GLY A 243 11.22 3.65 9.60
C GLY A 243 10.21 3.76 10.75
N ASN A 244 9.91 4.96 11.26
CA ASN A 244 8.79 5.16 12.16
C ASN A 244 7.47 4.96 11.40
N VAL A 245 6.55 4.23 11.98
CA VAL A 245 5.24 3.94 11.39
C VAL A 245 4.18 4.78 12.08
N TYR A 246 3.28 5.35 11.28
CA TYR A 246 2.13 6.12 11.75
C TYR A 246 0.85 5.51 11.21
N VAL A 247 -0.12 5.30 12.07
CA VAL A 247 -1.44 4.74 11.75
C VAL A 247 -2.53 5.75 12.11
N LEU A 248 -3.46 5.95 11.21
CA LEU A 248 -4.67 6.74 11.42
C LEU A 248 -5.82 5.80 11.73
N ALA A 249 -6.33 5.86 12.95
CA ALA A 249 -7.50 5.12 13.44
C ALA A 249 -8.70 6.08 13.41
N MET A 250 -9.73 5.75 12.62
CA MET A 250 -10.88 6.64 12.36
C MET A 250 -11.92 6.71 13.48
N GLY A 251 -11.77 5.86 14.52
CA GLY A 251 -12.77 5.75 15.55
C GLY A 251 -14.07 5.14 15.05
N ASN A 252 -15.19 5.53 15.63
CA ASN A 252 -16.51 5.01 15.23
C ASN A 252 -17.43 6.07 14.58
N TYR A 253 -16.86 7.20 14.19
CA TYR A 253 -17.60 8.35 13.62
C TYR A 253 -18.69 8.92 14.54
N ASN A 254 -18.62 8.66 15.83
CA ASN A 254 -19.56 9.10 16.84
C ASN A 254 -18.83 9.66 18.07
N ASP A 255 -18.60 8.85 19.09
CA ASP A 255 -17.99 9.27 20.37
C ASP A 255 -16.50 8.95 20.49
N ILE A 256 -15.95 8.16 19.58
CA ILE A 256 -14.50 7.87 19.47
C ILE A 256 -13.95 8.63 18.27
N SER A 257 -13.21 9.70 18.54
CA SER A 257 -12.60 10.55 17.50
C SER A 257 -11.51 9.83 16.72
N ALA A 258 -11.30 10.28 15.48
CA ALA A 258 -10.17 9.86 14.66
C ALA A 258 -8.85 10.38 15.24
N LYS A 259 -7.80 9.54 15.20
CA LYS A 259 -6.47 9.91 15.70
C LYS A 259 -5.33 9.25 14.95
N VAL A 260 -4.23 9.96 14.86
CA VAL A 260 -2.94 9.45 14.39
C VAL A 260 -2.15 8.92 15.57
N GLN A 261 -1.61 7.71 15.44
CA GLN A 261 -0.76 7.07 16.43
C GLN A 261 0.58 6.70 15.80
N LYS A 262 1.65 6.85 16.55
CA LYS A 262 3.00 6.37 16.20
C LYS A 262 3.19 4.96 16.75
N ILE A 263 3.73 4.08 15.94
CA ILE A 263 4.25 2.76 16.31
C ILE A 263 5.78 2.83 16.23
N ASP A 264 6.46 2.71 17.35
CA ASP A 264 7.91 2.75 17.40
C ASP A 264 8.57 1.39 17.06
N ASN A 265 9.89 1.35 17.03
CA ASN A 265 10.66 0.14 16.72
C ASN A 265 10.47 -1.00 17.74
N MET A 266 10.04 -0.70 18.96
CA MET A 266 9.70 -1.66 20.00
C MET A 266 8.21 -2.07 19.95
N ASN A 267 7.47 -1.52 18.98
CA ASN A 267 6.03 -1.66 18.77
C ASN A 267 5.20 -1.05 19.93
N VAL A 268 5.72 -0.01 20.58
CA VAL A 268 4.96 0.81 21.51
C VAL A 268 4.14 1.81 20.70
N VAL A 269 2.87 1.96 21.07
CA VAL A 269 1.92 2.84 20.39
C VAL A 269 1.68 4.08 21.24
N THR A 270 1.81 5.26 20.63
CA THR A 270 1.56 6.55 21.29
C THR A 270 0.68 7.44 20.42
N ASP A 271 -0.27 8.14 21.03
CA ASP A 271 -1.12 9.11 20.33
C ASP A 271 -0.29 10.34 19.93
N VAL A 272 -0.53 10.85 18.71
CA VAL A 272 0.20 11.99 18.14
C VAL A 272 -0.72 13.21 18.02
N THR A 273 -1.82 13.08 17.25
CA THR A 273 -2.76 14.17 16.99
C THR A 273 -4.08 13.60 16.43
N GLU A 274 -5.09 14.46 16.25
CA GLU A 274 -6.31 14.14 15.53
C GLU A 274 -6.17 14.48 14.03
N ALA A 275 -6.60 13.58 13.16
CA ALA A 275 -6.71 13.80 11.72
C ALA A 275 -7.67 12.76 11.11
N THR A 276 -8.12 13.02 9.86
CA THR A 276 -8.97 12.11 9.08
C THR A 276 -8.35 11.67 7.77
N LEU A 277 -7.31 12.37 7.31
CA LEU A 277 -6.46 11.98 6.18
C LEU A 277 -4.99 12.20 6.53
N MET A 278 -4.14 11.35 6.01
CA MET A 278 -2.71 11.36 6.29
C MET A 278 -1.91 10.89 5.08
N THR A 279 -0.78 11.54 4.84
CA THR A 279 0.30 11.04 3.99
C THR A 279 1.64 11.45 4.57
N VAL A 280 2.74 10.93 4.04
CA VAL A 280 4.10 11.24 4.49
C VAL A 280 5.00 11.55 3.31
N LYS A 281 5.89 12.52 3.50
CA LYS A 281 7.07 12.71 2.64
C LYS A 281 8.29 12.83 3.55
N ASP A 282 9.25 11.94 3.34
CA ASP A 282 10.46 11.83 4.17
C ASP A 282 10.13 11.63 5.67
N ASN A 283 10.34 12.63 6.49
CA ASN A 283 10.03 12.64 7.92
C ASN A 283 8.96 13.70 8.29
N THR A 284 8.14 14.09 7.32
CA THR A 284 7.05 15.05 7.55
C THR A 284 5.71 14.36 7.27
N LEU A 285 4.83 14.34 8.25
CA LEU A 285 3.42 13.98 8.09
C LEU A 285 2.65 15.18 7.54
N TYR A 286 1.82 14.94 6.54
CA TYR A 286 0.86 15.90 5.99
C TYR A 286 -0.53 15.42 6.36
N LEU A 287 -1.29 16.26 7.02
CA LEU A 287 -2.49 15.88 7.75
C LEU A 287 -3.68 16.80 7.39
N ILE A 288 -4.84 16.20 7.25
CA ILE A 288 -6.11 16.93 7.13
C ILE A 288 -7.02 16.41 8.23
N ASN A 289 -7.60 17.31 9.00
CA ASN A 289 -8.68 16.96 9.92
C ASN A 289 -9.99 17.55 9.38
N ALA A 290 -10.83 16.69 8.84
CA ALA A 290 -12.11 16.98 8.20
C ALA A 290 -13.17 15.99 8.71
N PRO A 291 -13.50 15.99 10.02
CA PRO A 291 -14.46 15.07 10.58
C PRO A 291 -15.88 15.36 10.04
N TYR A 292 -16.67 14.32 9.94
CA TYR A 292 -18.05 14.43 9.44
C TYR A 292 -18.84 15.47 10.23
N GLY A 293 -19.51 16.39 9.53
CA GLY A 293 -20.29 17.48 10.14
C GLY A 293 -19.47 18.67 10.66
N ALA A 294 -18.14 18.68 10.47
CA ALA A 294 -17.33 19.85 10.81
C ALA A 294 -17.70 21.07 9.95
N THR A 295 -17.64 22.26 10.55
CA THR A 295 -17.88 23.53 9.86
C THR A 295 -16.67 24.03 9.08
N ALA A 296 -15.48 23.51 9.39
CA ALA A 296 -14.23 23.83 8.71
C ALA A 296 -13.25 22.68 8.81
N ASN A 297 -12.47 22.47 7.75
CA ASN A 297 -11.37 21.51 7.70
C ASN A 297 -10.07 22.20 8.13
N THR A 298 -9.18 21.48 8.79
CA THR A 298 -7.85 21.96 9.13
C THR A 298 -6.79 21.18 8.35
N TYR A 299 -5.74 21.89 7.92
CA TYR A 299 -4.63 21.39 7.13
C TYR A 299 -3.34 21.75 7.82
N PHE A 300 -2.51 20.77 8.13
CA PHE A 300 -1.27 20.99 8.88
C PHE A 300 -0.24 19.89 8.56
N SER A 301 0.99 20.12 8.96
CA SER A 301 2.05 19.11 8.88
C SER A 301 2.82 19.04 10.19
N ILE A 302 3.42 17.86 10.44
CA ILE A 302 4.25 17.62 11.63
C ILE A 302 5.59 17.06 11.15
N ASP A 303 6.68 17.73 11.51
CA ASP A 303 8.02 17.17 11.41
C ASP A 303 8.19 16.10 12.51
N THR A 304 8.35 14.86 12.09
CA THR A 304 8.36 13.71 13.03
C THR A 304 9.64 13.58 13.84
N LYS A 305 10.71 14.33 13.49
CA LYS A 305 11.97 14.38 14.23
C LYS A 305 11.92 15.37 15.37
N THR A 306 11.36 16.54 15.10
CA THR A 306 11.33 17.66 16.04
C THR A 306 10.01 17.78 16.78
N GLY A 307 8.93 17.20 16.23
CA GLY A 307 7.56 17.38 16.70
C GLY A 307 6.95 18.74 16.33
N ASN A 308 7.66 19.56 15.54
CA ASN A 308 7.17 20.87 15.13
C ASN A 308 5.98 20.75 14.20
N GLU A 309 4.91 21.46 14.51
CA GLU A 309 3.70 21.56 13.71
C GLU A 309 3.70 22.83 12.85
N THR A 310 3.39 22.70 11.56
CA THR A 310 3.07 23.82 10.67
C THR A 310 1.57 23.88 10.44
N LYS A 311 0.90 24.89 10.99
CA LYS A 311 -0.53 25.15 10.81
C LYS A 311 -0.80 25.84 9.48
N ASN A 312 -2.07 25.75 9.02
CA ASN A 312 -2.51 26.37 7.77
C ASN A 312 -1.61 25.99 6.60
N LEU A 313 -1.41 24.69 6.43
CA LEU A 313 -0.54 24.10 5.41
C LEU A 313 -0.83 24.59 3.99
N ILE A 314 -2.09 24.95 3.70
CA ILE A 314 -2.56 25.42 2.40
C ILE A 314 -3.34 26.73 2.54
N ASP A 315 -3.32 27.57 1.49
CA ASP A 315 -4.00 28.88 1.47
C ASP A 315 -5.44 28.84 0.90
N GLN A 316 -5.80 27.77 0.19
CA GLN A 316 -7.16 27.56 -0.33
C GLN A 316 -7.64 26.14 0.05
N PRO A 317 -8.52 26.01 1.06
CA PRO A 317 -9.08 24.72 1.44
C PRO A 317 -9.92 24.10 0.33
N VAL A 318 -10.02 22.77 0.32
CA VAL A 318 -10.95 22.01 -0.54
C VAL A 318 -12.23 21.70 0.20
N ASP A 319 -13.31 21.48 -0.53
CA ASP A 319 -14.65 21.34 0.06
C ASP A 319 -14.81 20.03 0.85
N SER A 320 -14.49 18.91 0.23
CA SER A 320 -14.67 17.56 0.80
C SER A 320 -13.45 16.69 0.46
N PRO A 321 -12.35 16.84 1.21
CA PRO A 321 -11.12 16.13 0.93
C PRO A 321 -11.29 14.62 1.06
N CYS A 322 -10.74 13.86 0.10
CA CYS A 322 -10.81 12.41 0.07
C CYS A 322 -9.46 11.72 -0.22
N GLY A 323 -8.43 12.47 -0.59
CA GLY A 323 -7.06 11.99 -0.74
C GLY A 323 -6.06 13.13 -0.62
N ILE A 324 -4.84 12.81 -0.19
CA ILE A 324 -3.70 13.71 -0.14
C ILE A 324 -2.43 12.99 -0.56
N ALA A 325 -1.63 13.60 -1.42
CA ALA A 325 -0.32 13.11 -1.82
C ALA A 325 0.67 14.27 -1.93
N VAL A 326 1.95 13.99 -1.70
CA VAL A 326 3.03 14.97 -1.80
C VAL A 326 4.06 14.48 -2.80
N ASN A 327 4.38 15.30 -3.79
CA ASN A 327 5.40 14.97 -4.79
C ASN A 327 6.74 14.72 -4.09
N PRO A 328 7.34 13.54 -4.25
CA PRO A 328 8.54 13.16 -3.52
C PRO A 328 9.76 14.02 -3.83
N PHE A 329 9.79 14.69 -5.01
CA PHE A 329 10.91 15.50 -5.47
C PHE A 329 10.70 17.00 -5.22
N THR A 330 9.53 17.53 -5.59
CA THR A 330 9.26 18.98 -5.51
C THR A 330 8.66 19.41 -4.18
N GLY A 331 8.00 18.47 -3.45
CA GLY A 331 7.23 18.79 -2.25
C GLY A 331 5.86 19.40 -2.55
N ASN A 332 5.46 19.55 -3.82
CA ASN A 332 4.11 20.03 -4.17
C ASN A 332 3.05 19.09 -3.58
N ILE A 333 1.98 19.67 -3.07
CA ILE A 333 0.90 18.97 -2.38
C ILE A 333 -0.29 18.85 -3.32
N TYR A 334 -0.88 17.67 -3.39
CA TYR A 334 -2.07 17.38 -4.19
C TYR A 334 -3.17 16.88 -3.25
N ILE A 335 -4.34 17.52 -3.29
CA ILE A 335 -5.49 17.15 -2.46
C ILE A 335 -6.68 16.91 -3.38
N SER A 336 -7.20 15.70 -3.38
CA SER A 336 -8.42 15.36 -4.09
C SER A 336 -9.67 15.66 -3.26
N SER A 337 -10.76 16.00 -3.93
CA SER A 337 -12.02 16.37 -3.30
C SER A 337 -13.21 15.94 -4.15
N TYR A 338 -14.28 15.55 -3.48
CA TYR A 338 -15.60 15.52 -4.10
C TYR A 338 -16.04 16.95 -4.43
N ASN A 339 -16.84 17.12 -5.48
CA ASN A 339 -17.60 18.34 -5.69
C ASN A 339 -18.83 18.36 -4.76
N MET A 340 -19.25 19.56 -4.40
CA MET A 340 -20.45 19.78 -3.58
C MET A 340 -21.67 20.02 -4.46
N VAL A 341 -22.79 19.37 -4.15
CA VAL A 341 -24.09 19.62 -4.77
C VAL A 341 -25.12 19.81 -3.66
N GLY A 342 -25.78 20.95 -3.65
CA GLY A 342 -26.75 21.28 -2.62
C GLY A 342 -26.18 21.35 -1.19
N GLY A 343 -24.88 21.63 -1.05
CA GLY A 343 -24.19 21.71 0.25
C GLY A 343 -23.65 20.36 0.76
N TRP A 344 -23.75 19.29 -0.03
CA TRP A 344 -23.29 17.94 0.33
C TRP A 344 -22.30 17.39 -0.69
N PRO A 345 -21.34 16.53 -0.28
CA PRO A 345 -20.45 15.83 -1.21
C PRO A 345 -21.25 15.02 -2.23
N SER A 346 -20.97 15.21 -3.52
CA SER A 346 -21.62 14.44 -4.58
C SER A 346 -20.81 13.19 -4.90
N TYR A 347 -21.47 12.05 -4.80
CA TYR A 347 -20.88 10.75 -5.15
C TYR A 347 -21.21 10.29 -6.58
N THR A 348 -21.76 11.19 -7.42
CA THR A 348 -22.18 10.87 -8.80
C THR A 348 -21.70 11.89 -9.83
N THR A 349 -21.10 12.98 -9.38
CA THR A 349 -20.49 13.99 -10.25
C THR A 349 -18.97 13.94 -10.15
N ASP A 350 -18.29 14.35 -11.19
CA ASP A 350 -16.84 14.44 -11.23
C ASP A 350 -16.30 15.26 -10.06
N GLY A 351 -15.19 14.79 -9.50
CA GLY A 351 -14.45 15.49 -8.47
C GLY A 351 -13.30 16.30 -9.04
N TYR A 352 -12.40 16.73 -8.18
CA TYR A 352 -11.24 17.51 -8.59
C TYR A 352 -9.99 17.22 -7.72
N VAL A 353 -8.84 17.63 -8.22
CA VAL A 353 -7.57 17.67 -7.50
C VAL A 353 -7.07 19.10 -7.49
N ASN A 354 -6.81 19.66 -6.32
CA ASN A 354 -6.08 20.91 -6.19
C ASN A 354 -4.59 20.62 -6.01
N GLU A 355 -3.77 21.39 -6.72
CA GLU A 355 -2.32 21.42 -6.59
C GLU A 355 -1.91 22.66 -5.79
N TYR A 356 -0.96 22.46 -4.89
CA TYR A 356 -0.32 23.51 -4.11
C TYR A 356 1.20 23.36 -4.24
N SER A 357 1.92 24.47 -4.25
CA SER A 357 3.38 24.45 -4.14
C SER A 357 3.81 23.89 -2.77
N ALA A 358 5.09 23.56 -2.63
CA ALA A 358 5.65 23.02 -1.37
C ALA A 358 5.42 23.93 -0.14
N ASN A 359 5.18 25.23 -0.34
CA ASN A 359 4.84 26.18 0.73
C ASN A 359 3.32 26.43 0.88
N GLY A 360 2.49 25.55 0.30
CA GLY A 360 1.04 25.54 0.48
C GLY A 360 0.25 26.56 -0.34
N LYS A 361 0.89 27.24 -1.30
CA LYS A 361 0.18 28.15 -2.20
C LYS A 361 -0.55 27.39 -3.30
N PHE A 362 -1.83 27.66 -3.48
CA PHE A 362 -2.61 27.12 -4.58
C PHE A 362 -2.00 27.48 -5.94
N THR A 363 -1.87 26.50 -6.83
CA THR A 363 -1.29 26.67 -8.15
C THR A 363 -2.24 26.26 -9.27
N ASN A 364 -2.99 25.18 -9.08
CA ASN A 364 -3.90 24.70 -10.12
C ASN A 364 -5.06 23.85 -9.55
N LYS A 365 -6.14 23.73 -10.34
CA LYS A 365 -7.26 22.83 -10.09
C LYS A 365 -7.50 21.97 -11.33
N TYR A 366 -7.51 20.65 -11.14
CA TYR A 366 -7.74 19.66 -12.19
C TYR A 366 -9.08 18.96 -11.95
N ASN A 367 -9.99 19.02 -12.92
CA ASN A 367 -11.20 18.21 -12.89
C ASN A 367 -10.86 16.77 -13.25
N VAL A 368 -11.33 15.82 -12.43
CA VAL A 368 -11.08 14.38 -12.57
C VAL A 368 -12.39 13.61 -12.44
N GLY A 369 -12.37 12.30 -12.50
CA GLY A 369 -13.60 11.50 -12.42
C GLY A 369 -14.26 11.47 -11.03
N VAL A 370 -15.34 10.70 -10.92
CA VAL A 370 -16.16 10.59 -9.71
C VAL A 370 -15.42 9.83 -8.61
N GLY A 371 -15.37 10.40 -7.40
CA GLY A 371 -14.75 9.76 -6.24
C GLY A 371 -13.23 9.59 -6.35
N PRO A 372 -12.45 10.68 -6.48
CA PRO A 372 -10.99 10.62 -6.65
C PRO A 372 -10.30 10.22 -5.33
N CYS A 373 -10.12 8.93 -5.08
CA CYS A 373 -9.64 8.37 -3.81
C CYS A 373 -8.15 8.02 -3.76
N GLY A 374 -7.55 7.61 -4.90
CA GLY A 374 -6.14 7.23 -4.98
C GLY A 374 -5.33 8.22 -5.80
N LEU A 375 -4.10 8.51 -5.36
CA LEU A 375 -3.18 9.47 -5.98
C LEU A 375 -1.80 8.83 -6.11
N THR A 376 -1.37 8.50 -7.33
CA THR A 376 -0.13 7.76 -7.59
C THR A 376 0.75 8.50 -8.60
N PHE A 377 1.96 8.86 -8.20
CA PHE A 377 2.90 9.58 -9.06
C PHE A 377 3.48 8.67 -10.16
N LEU A 378 3.54 9.19 -11.38
CA LEU A 378 4.32 8.60 -12.46
C LEU A 378 5.78 9.04 -12.31
N LEU A 379 6.60 8.12 -11.85
CA LEU A 379 8.03 8.32 -11.58
C LEU A 379 8.89 7.93 -12.77
N LYS A 380 9.93 8.76 -13.07
CA LYS A 380 10.92 8.57 -14.12
C LYS A 380 12.34 8.51 -13.57
#